data_76b80da32a78a97dca0377ca15195297
#
_entry.id   76b80da32a78a97dca0377ca15195297
#
_cell.length_a   1.000
_cell.length_b   1.000
_cell.length_c   1.000
_cell.angle_alpha   90.00
_cell.angle_beta   90.00
_cell.angle_gamma   90.00
#
_symmetry.space_group_name_H-M   'P 1'
#
loop_
_entity.id
_entity.type
_entity.pdbx_description
1 polymer ?
#
loop_
_entity_poly.entity_id
_entity_poly.type
_entity_poly.pdbx_seq_one_letter_code
_entity_poly.pdbx_strand_id
1 'polypeptide(L)'
;MSPLKNKKNKPISPETEKVRYGDLAIRENHLEKWPAPSYGTPLEIRISFPEFTCLCPRSGYPDFATIHLRYRPSELIVELKSLKLYLNSFRTSHISHEETASVIYRDLMRLLKPHFLEVIADFNVRGNVKTVITLHSDMGETPEKDKTH
;
A
#
# COMPACT_ATOMS: atom_id res chain seq x y z
N MET A 1 -26.17 37.84 39.39
CA MET A 1 -25.57 36.75 38.60
C MET A 1 -26.60 36.19 37.68
N SER A 2 -26.47 36.46 36.39
CA SER A 2 -27.37 35.88 35.36
C SER A 2 -26.99 34.41 35.12
N PRO A 3 -27.91 33.48 35.13
CA PRO A 3 -27.57 32.10 34.78
C PRO A 3 -27.15 32.01 33.31
N LEU A 4 -26.00 31.41 33.05
CA LEU A 4 -25.53 31.08 31.72
C LEU A 4 -26.57 30.25 30.99
N LYS A 5 -27.15 30.82 29.94
CA LYS A 5 -28.06 30.08 29.06
C LYS A 5 -27.30 28.95 28.38
N ASN A 6 -27.63 27.75 28.79
CA ASN A 6 -27.16 26.52 28.15
C ASN A 6 -27.56 26.54 26.66
N LYS A 7 -26.61 26.80 25.76
CA LYS A 7 -26.83 26.66 24.34
C LYS A 7 -27.05 25.16 24.09
N LYS A 8 -28.31 24.76 23.91
CA LYS A 8 -28.65 23.43 23.43
C LYS A 8 -27.87 23.18 22.13
N ASN A 9 -26.94 22.25 22.19
CA ASN A 9 -26.30 21.74 20.98
C ASN A 9 -27.40 21.24 20.06
N LYS A 10 -27.58 21.96 18.94
CA LYS A 10 -28.42 21.50 17.85
C LYS A 10 -27.81 20.20 17.36
N PRO A 11 -28.59 19.11 17.21
CA PRO A 11 -28.05 17.91 16.60
C PRO A 11 -27.57 18.27 15.20
N ILE A 12 -26.31 18.00 14.94
CA ILE A 12 -25.73 18.09 13.59
C ILE A 12 -26.53 17.11 12.76
N SER A 13 -27.35 17.62 11.82
CA SER A 13 -27.98 16.77 10.82
C SER A 13 -26.85 16.01 10.11
N PRO A 14 -27.02 14.71 9.81
CA PRO A 14 -26.05 14.04 8.99
C PRO A 14 -26.05 14.73 7.62
N GLU A 15 -25.16 15.70 7.45
CA GLU A 15 -24.77 16.13 6.12
C GLU A 15 -24.34 14.83 5.41
N THR A 16 -25.06 14.50 4.35
CA THR A 16 -24.63 13.45 3.41
C THR A 16 -23.18 13.75 3.10
N GLU A 17 -22.28 12.95 3.66
CA GLU A 17 -20.85 13.14 3.54
C GLU A 17 -20.53 13.14 2.05
N LYS A 18 -20.26 14.32 1.50
CA LYS A 18 -19.96 14.47 0.09
C LYS A 18 -18.66 13.76 -0.18
N VAL A 19 -18.72 12.56 -0.76
CA VAL A 19 -17.57 11.74 -1.07
C VAL A 19 -16.63 12.54 -1.97
N ARG A 20 -15.39 12.74 -1.51
CA ARG A 20 -14.37 13.46 -2.27
C ARG A 20 -13.96 12.65 -3.49
N TYR A 21 -13.69 13.34 -4.60
CA TYR A 21 -13.24 12.66 -5.83
C TYR A 21 -12.02 11.74 -5.60
N GLY A 22 -11.04 12.19 -4.81
CA GLY A 22 -9.86 11.38 -4.49
C GLY A 22 -10.19 10.12 -3.70
N ASP A 23 -11.12 10.19 -2.74
CA ASP A 23 -11.55 9.04 -1.96
C ASP A 23 -12.28 8.02 -2.83
N LEU A 24 -13.12 8.50 -3.75
CA LEU A 24 -13.81 7.65 -4.71
C LEU A 24 -12.82 6.97 -5.66
N ALA A 25 -11.86 7.72 -6.20
CA ALA A 25 -10.84 7.19 -7.09
C ALA A 25 -9.99 6.10 -6.42
N ILE A 26 -9.63 6.28 -5.14
CA ILE A 26 -8.91 5.27 -4.36
C ILE A 26 -9.80 4.04 -4.11
N ARG A 27 -11.05 4.24 -3.76
CA ARG A 27 -12.00 3.16 -3.44
C ARG A 27 -12.32 2.28 -4.66
N GLU A 28 -12.42 2.87 -5.84
CA GLU A 28 -12.73 2.20 -7.10
C GLU A 28 -11.49 1.74 -7.86
N ASN A 29 -10.30 1.90 -7.26
CA ASN A 29 -9.05 1.57 -7.93
C ASN A 29 -8.88 0.07 -8.13
N HIS A 30 -8.39 -0.28 -9.31
CA HIS A 30 -7.89 -1.61 -9.65
C HIS A 30 -6.49 -1.45 -10.24
N LEU A 31 -5.55 -2.29 -9.80
CA LEU A 31 -4.23 -2.35 -10.42
C LEU A 31 -4.37 -2.73 -11.89
N GLU A 32 -3.78 -1.91 -12.75
CA GLU A 32 -3.78 -2.10 -14.19
C GLU A 32 -2.38 -2.47 -14.70
N LYS A 33 -2.36 -3.20 -15.77
CA LYS A 33 -1.14 -3.66 -16.47
C LYS A 33 -1.17 -3.25 -17.92
N TRP A 34 0.02 -2.98 -18.43
CA TRP A 34 0.24 -2.68 -19.85
C TRP A 34 1.22 -3.68 -20.45
N PRO A 35 1.21 -3.88 -21.77
CA PRO A 35 2.25 -4.64 -22.43
C PRO A 35 3.62 -4.00 -22.22
N ALA A 36 4.63 -4.81 -21.91
CA ALA A 36 6.01 -4.35 -21.90
C ALA A 36 6.47 -4.06 -23.34
N PRO A 37 7.44 -3.14 -23.53
CA PRO A 37 8.01 -2.91 -24.86
C PRO A 37 8.60 -4.18 -25.46
N SER A 38 8.36 -4.41 -26.75
CA SER A 38 8.76 -5.63 -27.47
C SER A 38 9.97 -5.43 -28.36
N TYR A 39 10.93 -4.60 -27.96
CA TYR A 39 12.13 -4.29 -28.74
C TYR A 39 13.30 -5.26 -28.50
N GLY A 40 13.12 -6.29 -27.67
CA GLY A 40 14.19 -7.22 -27.32
C GLY A 40 15.28 -6.62 -26.41
N THR A 41 15.01 -5.48 -25.79
CA THR A 41 15.93 -4.81 -24.89
C THR A 41 15.83 -5.37 -23.46
N PRO A 42 16.95 -5.53 -22.73
CA PRO A 42 16.90 -5.83 -21.31
C PRO A 42 16.31 -4.63 -20.55
N LEU A 43 15.33 -4.89 -19.69
CA LEU A 43 14.60 -3.85 -18.98
C LEU A 43 14.50 -4.16 -17.49
N GLU A 44 14.92 -3.23 -16.66
CA GLU A 44 14.66 -3.23 -15.23
C GLU A 44 13.94 -1.94 -14.87
N ILE A 45 12.84 -2.05 -14.15
CA ILE A 45 12.03 -0.91 -13.70
C ILE A 45 12.19 -0.75 -12.21
N ARG A 46 12.48 0.48 -11.78
CA ARG A 46 12.55 0.88 -10.37
C ARG A 46 11.54 1.98 -10.12
N ILE A 47 10.71 1.81 -9.09
CA ILE A 47 9.68 2.77 -8.70
C ILE A 47 9.84 3.02 -7.20
N SER A 48 9.82 4.28 -6.80
CA SER A 48 9.80 4.68 -5.40
C SER A 48 8.53 5.47 -5.10
N PHE A 49 7.87 5.13 -4.00
CA PHE A 49 6.68 5.80 -3.51
C PHE A 49 6.93 6.27 -2.07
N PRO A 50 7.33 7.55 -1.86
CA PRO A 50 7.82 8.02 -0.57
C PRO A 50 6.73 8.41 0.43
N GLU A 51 5.48 8.54 0.01
CA GLU A 51 4.37 9.00 0.85
C GLU A 51 3.40 7.87 1.22
N PHE A 52 3.91 6.65 1.34
CA PHE A 52 3.08 5.52 1.75
C PHE A 52 2.63 5.68 3.20
N THR A 53 1.35 5.41 3.44
CA THR A 53 0.75 5.49 4.77
C THR A 53 -0.14 4.27 5.00
N CYS A 54 -0.03 3.66 6.17
CA CYS A 54 -0.98 2.69 6.70
C CYS A 54 -1.21 2.95 8.18
N LEU A 55 -2.09 2.19 8.82
CA LEU A 55 -2.40 2.36 10.24
C LEU A 55 -1.88 1.18 11.04
N CYS A 56 -1.27 1.48 12.18
CA CYS A 56 -0.85 0.46 13.11
C CYS A 56 -2.06 -0.36 13.60
N PRO A 57 -2.04 -1.69 13.50
CA PRO A 57 -3.18 -2.51 13.89
C PRO A 57 -3.48 -2.47 15.39
N ARG A 58 -2.51 -2.09 16.22
CA ARG A 58 -2.67 -2.01 17.67
C ARG A 58 -3.11 -0.63 18.14
N SER A 59 -2.41 0.42 17.71
CA SER A 59 -2.62 1.79 18.20
C SER A 59 -3.55 2.62 17.32
N GLY A 60 -3.71 2.26 16.05
CA GLY A 60 -4.41 3.05 15.05
C GLY A 60 -3.66 4.29 14.57
N TYR A 61 -2.44 4.55 15.08
CA TYR A 61 -1.61 5.64 14.58
C TYR A 61 -1.12 5.37 13.15
N PRO A 62 -0.94 6.42 12.34
CA PRO A 62 -0.38 6.25 11.01
C PRO A 62 1.09 5.84 11.06
N ASP A 63 1.42 4.85 10.24
CA ASP A 63 2.78 4.46 9.91
C ASP A 63 3.13 4.99 8.51
N PHE A 64 4.31 5.58 8.36
CA PHE A 64 4.79 6.15 7.11
C PHE A 64 5.95 5.35 6.57
N ALA A 65 5.98 5.18 5.26
CA ALA A 65 7.06 4.43 4.61
C ALA A 65 7.37 4.97 3.22
N THR A 66 8.56 4.62 2.75
CA THR A 66 8.87 4.64 1.33
C THR A 66 8.77 3.22 0.79
N ILE A 67 7.95 3.01 -0.22
CA ILE A 67 7.87 1.73 -0.92
C ILE A 67 8.79 1.79 -2.13
N HIS A 68 9.73 0.86 -2.21
CA HIS A 68 10.59 0.68 -3.37
C HIS A 68 10.22 -0.61 -4.09
N LEU A 69 9.96 -0.49 -5.38
CA LEU A 69 9.71 -1.60 -6.27
C LEU A 69 10.84 -1.69 -7.27
N ARG A 70 11.34 -2.91 -7.51
CA ARG A 70 12.31 -3.21 -8.55
C ARG A 70 11.90 -4.51 -9.22
N TYR A 71 11.71 -4.46 -10.54
CA TYR A 71 11.32 -5.68 -11.23
C TYR A 71 11.85 -5.73 -12.67
N ARG A 72 12.02 -6.96 -13.15
CA ARG A 72 12.35 -7.25 -14.53
C ARG A 72 11.11 -7.84 -15.19
N PRO A 73 10.44 -7.08 -16.06
CA PRO A 73 9.18 -7.52 -16.66
C PRO A 73 9.41 -8.68 -17.63
N SER A 74 8.41 -9.57 -17.68
CA SER A 74 8.27 -10.54 -18.75
C SER A 74 7.47 -9.89 -19.90
N GLU A 75 6.15 -10.01 -19.87
CA GLU A 75 5.28 -9.46 -20.93
C GLU A 75 4.51 -8.21 -20.49
N LEU A 76 4.48 -7.93 -19.18
CA LEU A 76 3.60 -6.92 -18.61
C LEU A 76 4.36 -5.94 -17.70
N ILE A 77 3.94 -4.68 -17.73
CA ILE A 77 4.37 -3.64 -16.80
C ILE A 77 3.17 -3.08 -16.06
N VAL A 78 3.41 -2.53 -14.85
CA VAL A 78 2.35 -1.91 -14.06
C VAL A 78 2.03 -0.51 -14.59
N GLU A 79 0.73 -0.18 -14.64
CA GLU A 79 0.28 1.18 -14.98
C GLU A 79 0.45 2.08 -13.74
N LEU A 80 1.14 3.21 -13.89
CA LEU A 80 1.62 4.02 -12.76
C LEU A 80 0.51 4.75 -12.01
N LYS A 81 -0.53 5.24 -12.69
CA LYS A 81 -1.65 5.89 -12.02
C LYS A 81 -2.42 4.90 -11.13
N SER A 82 -2.67 3.71 -11.64
CA SER A 82 -3.33 2.65 -10.88
C SER A 82 -2.50 2.21 -9.69
N LEU A 83 -1.19 2.11 -9.86
CA LEU A 83 -0.26 1.80 -8.77
C LEU A 83 -0.31 2.87 -7.67
N LYS A 84 -0.28 4.15 -8.04
CA LYS A 84 -0.40 5.26 -7.09
C LYS A 84 -1.68 5.15 -6.26
N LEU A 85 -2.81 4.93 -6.90
CA LEU A 85 -4.10 4.80 -6.22
C LEU A 85 -4.15 3.54 -5.35
N TYR A 86 -3.60 2.43 -5.83
CA TYR A 86 -3.49 1.19 -5.07
C TYR A 86 -2.67 1.39 -3.78
N LEU A 87 -1.49 1.99 -3.86
CA LEU A 87 -0.65 2.25 -2.69
C LEU A 87 -1.32 3.25 -1.74
N ASN A 88 -2.01 4.27 -2.25
CA ASN A 88 -2.78 5.20 -1.43
C ASN A 88 -3.97 4.54 -0.72
N SER A 89 -4.49 3.44 -1.22
CA SER A 89 -5.62 2.75 -0.60
C SER A 89 -5.30 2.17 0.79
N PHE A 90 -4.03 1.94 1.09
CA PHE A 90 -3.59 1.45 2.40
C PHE A 90 -3.72 2.47 3.53
N ARG A 91 -3.94 3.75 3.23
CA ARG A 91 -3.97 4.83 4.24
C ARG A 91 -5.03 4.67 5.32
N THR A 92 -6.06 3.88 5.06
CA THR A 92 -7.14 3.56 6.01
C THR A 92 -7.10 2.10 6.50
N SER A 93 -6.08 1.35 6.12
CA SER A 93 -5.93 -0.06 6.46
C SER A 93 -5.11 -0.24 7.73
N HIS A 94 -5.68 -0.94 8.71
CA HIS A 94 -4.96 -1.40 9.89
C HIS A 94 -4.17 -2.66 9.53
N ILE A 95 -2.89 -2.51 9.30
CA ILE A 95 -2.05 -3.57 8.76
C ILE A 95 -0.62 -3.45 9.29
N SER A 96 0.03 -4.57 9.58
CA SER A 96 1.42 -4.60 10.04
C SER A 96 2.40 -4.25 8.92
N HIS A 97 3.62 -3.89 9.29
CA HIS A 97 4.70 -3.60 8.33
C HIS A 97 4.97 -4.81 7.42
N GLU A 98 5.06 -5.99 8.04
CA GLU A 98 5.36 -7.26 7.37
C GLU A 98 4.23 -7.68 6.43
N GLU A 99 3.00 -7.55 6.86
CA GLU A 99 1.83 -7.88 6.04
C GLU A 99 1.67 -6.91 4.88
N THR A 100 1.93 -5.62 5.09
CA THR A 100 1.92 -4.60 4.04
C THR A 100 2.83 -4.99 2.88
N ALA A 101 4.09 -5.27 3.16
CA ALA A 101 5.06 -5.65 2.15
C ALA A 101 4.67 -6.95 1.45
N SER A 102 4.17 -7.93 2.20
CA SER A 102 3.74 -9.23 1.67
C SER A 102 2.53 -9.12 0.74
N VAL A 103 1.55 -8.29 1.08
CA VAL A 103 0.37 -8.06 0.24
C VAL A 103 0.75 -7.37 -1.06
N ILE A 104 1.57 -6.32 -1.00
CA ILE A 104 2.04 -5.60 -2.19
C ILE A 104 2.84 -6.55 -3.11
N TYR A 105 3.75 -7.35 -2.55
CA TYR A 105 4.52 -8.32 -3.31
C TYR A 105 3.61 -9.34 -4.01
N ARG A 106 2.68 -9.94 -3.28
CA ARG A 106 1.74 -10.92 -3.81
C ARG A 106 0.90 -10.36 -4.96
N ASP A 107 0.35 -9.16 -4.77
CA ASP A 107 -0.55 -8.55 -5.75
C ASP A 107 0.20 -8.22 -7.05
N LEU A 108 1.43 -7.71 -6.95
CA LEU A 108 2.26 -7.42 -8.12
C LEU A 108 2.77 -8.69 -8.82
N MET A 109 3.14 -9.73 -8.07
CA MET A 109 3.52 -11.02 -8.65
C MET A 109 2.39 -11.64 -9.45
N ARG A 110 1.17 -11.60 -8.92
CA ARG A 110 -0.03 -12.11 -9.62
C ARG A 110 -0.38 -11.31 -10.86
N LEU A 111 -0.25 -10.00 -10.78
CA LEU A 111 -0.59 -9.10 -11.89
C LEU A 111 0.39 -9.22 -13.04
N LEU A 112 1.69 -9.19 -12.75
CA LEU A 112 2.75 -8.96 -13.75
C LEU A 112 3.45 -10.25 -14.18
N LYS A 113 3.51 -11.25 -13.32
CA LYS A 113 4.30 -12.49 -13.54
C LYS A 113 5.71 -12.18 -14.06
N PRO A 114 6.47 -11.31 -13.38
CA PRO A 114 7.77 -10.83 -13.85
C PRO A 114 8.83 -11.93 -13.72
N HIS A 115 9.96 -11.75 -14.41
CA HIS A 115 11.14 -12.60 -14.21
C HIS A 115 11.77 -12.40 -12.83
N PHE A 116 11.68 -11.19 -12.29
CA PHE A 116 12.16 -10.82 -10.96
C PHE A 116 11.31 -9.70 -10.39
N LEU A 117 11.01 -9.77 -9.10
CA LEU A 117 10.37 -8.71 -8.34
C LEU A 117 11.01 -8.57 -6.96
N GLU A 118 11.31 -7.34 -6.58
CA GLU A 118 11.69 -6.95 -5.23
C GLU A 118 10.75 -5.87 -4.73
N VAL A 119 10.27 -6.03 -3.51
CA VAL A 119 9.51 -5.03 -2.76
C VAL A 119 10.26 -4.72 -1.48
N ILE A 120 10.57 -3.46 -1.27
CA ILE A 120 11.14 -2.96 -0.02
C ILE A 120 10.17 -1.96 0.58
N ALA A 121 9.69 -2.24 1.79
CA ALA A 121 8.92 -1.31 2.60
C ALA A 121 9.84 -0.73 3.68
N ASP A 122 10.30 0.48 3.44
CA ASP A 122 11.20 1.22 4.33
C ASP A 122 10.36 2.14 5.21
N PHE A 123 10.01 1.66 6.41
CA PHE A 123 9.20 2.41 7.37
C PHE A 123 10.02 3.45 8.12
N ASN A 124 9.43 4.63 8.32
CA ASN A 124 10.04 5.67 9.12
C ASN A 124 10.18 5.23 10.58
N VAL A 125 11.21 5.75 11.25
CA VAL A 125 11.44 5.48 12.68
C VAL A 125 10.20 5.86 13.48
N ARG A 126 9.75 4.92 14.33
CA ARG A 126 8.68 5.13 15.28
C ARG A 126 9.05 4.48 16.63
N GLY A 127 8.88 5.23 17.72
CA GLY A 127 9.29 4.73 19.03
C GLY A 127 10.75 4.33 19.08
N ASN A 128 11.61 5.03 18.38
CA ASN A 128 13.04 4.76 18.25
C ASN A 128 13.39 3.43 17.54
N VAL A 129 12.42 2.81 16.86
CA VAL A 129 12.62 1.55 16.12
C VAL A 129 12.49 1.82 14.61
N LYS A 130 13.47 1.36 13.85
CA LYS A 130 13.51 1.39 12.39
C LYS A 130 13.20 0.01 11.84
N THR A 131 12.19 -0.10 10.97
CA THR A 131 11.80 -1.36 10.34
C THR A 131 11.89 -1.24 8.83
N VAL A 132 12.60 -2.17 8.20
CA VAL A 132 12.67 -2.32 6.75
C VAL A 132 12.33 -3.76 6.40
N ILE A 133 11.31 -3.94 5.56
CA ILE A 133 10.86 -5.25 5.12
C ILE A 133 11.24 -5.42 3.65
N THR A 134 11.96 -6.47 3.33
CA THR A 134 12.37 -6.79 1.97
C THR A 134 11.86 -8.16 1.55
N LEU A 135 11.19 -8.23 0.41
CA LEU A 135 10.83 -9.47 -0.25
C LEU A 135 11.35 -9.43 -1.69
N HIS A 136 11.92 -10.51 -2.15
CA HIS A 136 12.24 -10.66 -3.58
C HIS A 136 12.11 -12.11 -4.02
N SER A 137 11.90 -12.31 -5.32
CA SER A 137 11.60 -13.61 -5.90
C SER A 137 12.74 -14.65 -5.80
N ASP A 138 13.96 -14.22 -5.46
CA ASP A 138 15.11 -15.10 -5.28
C ASP A 138 15.30 -15.57 -3.82
N MET A 139 14.45 -15.13 -2.88
CA MET A 139 14.56 -15.54 -1.45
C MET A 139 14.09 -16.96 -1.16
N GLY A 140 13.47 -17.63 -2.13
CA GLY A 140 12.87 -18.95 -1.93
C GLY A 140 11.48 -18.88 -1.30
N GLU A 141 10.83 -20.04 -1.22
CA GLU A 141 9.51 -20.16 -0.60
C GLU A 141 9.67 -20.26 0.92
N THR A 142 8.73 -19.64 1.65
CA THR A 142 8.61 -19.86 3.09
C THR A 142 8.20 -21.32 3.29
N PRO A 143 8.87 -22.07 4.20
CA PRO A 143 8.45 -23.42 4.52
C PRO A 143 6.96 -23.44 4.88
N GLU A 144 6.19 -24.35 4.30
CA GLU A 144 4.80 -24.57 4.70
C GLU A 144 4.77 -24.73 6.21
N LYS A 145 3.93 -23.96 6.89
CA LYS A 145 3.66 -24.18 8.30
C LYS A 145 3.08 -25.58 8.39
N ASP A 146 3.83 -26.47 9.04
CA ASP A 146 3.39 -27.82 9.33
C ASP A 146 2.00 -27.76 9.99
N LYS A 147 0.98 -28.22 9.28
CA LYS A 147 -0.38 -28.33 9.80
C LYS A 147 -0.47 -29.59 10.65
N THR A 148 0.41 -29.72 11.63
CA THR A 148 0.27 -30.73 12.68
C THR A 148 -0.71 -30.19 13.71
N HIS A 149 -1.85 -30.83 13.77
CA HIS A 149 -2.92 -30.64 14.74
C HIS A 149 -2.50 -31.09 16.15
#